data_e7b85416c52f607d178e305e8e770f09
#
_entry.id   e7b85416c52f607d178e305e8e770f09
#
_cell.length_a   1.000
_cell.length_b   1.000
_cell.length_c   1.000
_cell.angle_alpha   90.00
_cell.angle_beta   90.00
_cell.angle_gamma   90.00
#
_symmetry.space_group_name_H-M   'P 1'
#
loop_
_entity.id
_entity.type
_entity.pdbx_description
1 polymer ?
#
loop_
_entity_poly.entity_id
_entity_poly.type
_entity_poly.pdbx_seq_one_letter_code
_entity_poly.pdbx_strand_id
1 'polypeptide(L)' 'MISDDDVTTYIRQVLPDAMVTVFDKTGTRDHLMVRVTSSLFKEKNLLDRHRTIYQALAVPLRDGRIHALEITAITPDET' A
#
# COMPACT_ATOMS: atom_id res chain seq x y z
N MET A 1 -3.38 -12.78 -9.40
CA MET A 1 -3.48 -11.34 -9.73
C MET A 1 -4.39 -10.66 -8.72
N ILE A 2 -4.00 -9.51 -8.19
CA ILE A 2 -4.75 -8.82 -7.14
C ILE A 2 -5.46 -7.59 -7.73
N SER A 3 -6.70 -7.32 -7.30
CA SER A 3 -7.45 -6.13 -7.71
C SER A 3 -7.08 -4.91 -6.86
N ASP A 4 -7.40 -3.71 -7.38
CA ASP A 4 -7.22 -2.47 -6.61
C ASP A 4 -8.08 -2.50 -5.33
N ASP A 5 -9.29 -3.05 -5.41
CA ASP A 5 -10.17 -3.18 -4.25
C ASP A 5 -9.57 -4.08 -3.18
N ASP A 6 -8.94 -5.19 -3.58
CA ASP A 6 -8.28 -6.09 -2.64
C ASP A 6 -7.11 -5.40 -1.95
N VAL A 7 -6.28 -4.68 -2.69
CA VAL A 7 -5.17 -3.91 -2.11
C VAL A 7 -5.69 -2.91 -1.09
N THR A 8 -6.73 -2.17 -1.46
CA THR A 8 -7.35 -1.17 -0.57
C THR A 8 -7.89 -1.83 0.69
N THR A 9 -8.56 -2.98 0.57
CA THR A 9 -9.12 -3.69 1.71
C THR A 9 -8.02 -4.14 2.68
N TYR A 10 -6.94 -4.73 2.18
CA TYR A 10 -5.82 -5.13 3.02
C TYR A 10 -5.22 -3.94 3.76
N ILE A 11 -5.02 -2.82 3.07
CA ILE A 11 -4.42 -1.63 3.68
C ILE A 11 -5.36 -1.03 4.73
N ARG A 12 -6.66 -0.96 4.46
CA ARG A 12 -7.64 -0.39 5.40
C ARG A 12 -7.86 -1.23 6.64
N GLN A 13 -7.49 -2.49 6.65
CA GLN A 13 -7.50 -3.30 7.87
C GLN A 13 -6.51 -2.78 8.89
N VAL A 14 -5.43 -2.15 8.45
CA VAL A 14 -4.39 -1.58 9.32
C VAL A 14 -4.55 -0.06 9.45
N LEU A 15 -4.95 0.59 8.37
CA LEU A 15 -5.09 2.04 8.25
C LEU A 15 -6.52 2.37 7.79
N PRO A 16 -7.51 2.41 8.70
CA PRO A 16 -8.91 2.55 8.30
C PRO A 16 -9.24 3.82 7.53
N ASP A 17 -8.47 4.89 7.72
CA ASP A 17 -8.66 6.17 7.04
C ASP A 17 -7.92 6.28 5.70
N ALA A 18 -7.23 5.23 5.29
CA ALA A 18 -6.32 5.32 4.14
C ALA A 18 -7.05 5.62 2.85
N MET A 19 -6.49 6.56 2.10
CA MET A 19 -6.80 6.77 0.69
C MET A 19 -5.73 6.06 -0.11
N VAL A 20 -6.14 5.10 -0.93
CA VAL A 20 -5.23 4.21 -1.64
C VAL A 20 -5.39 4.38 -3.14
N THR A 21 -4.28 4.62 -3.81
CA THR A 21 -4.22 4.64 -5.29
C THR A 21 -3.24 3.58 -5.73
N VAL A 22 -3.64 2.74 -6.67
CA VAL A 22 -2.83 1.64 -7.17
C VAL A 22 -2.51 1.89 -8.64
N PHE A 23 -1.22 1.82 -8.99
CA PHE A 23 -0.76 1.92 -10.37
C PHE A 23 -0.12 0.60 -10.78
N ASP A 24 -0.56 0.04 -11.90
CA ASP A 24 0.02 -1.16 -12.49
C ASP A 24 1.11 -0.75 -13.48
N LYS A 25 2.37 -0.87 -13.07
CA LYS A 25 3.49 -0.34 -13.84
C LYS A 25 3.74 -1.09 -15.15
N THR A 26 3.39 -2.36 -15.20
CA THR A 26 3.73 -3.22 -16.35
C THR A 26 2.52 -3.67 -17.15
N GLY A 27 1.32 -3.39 -16.67
CA GLY A 27 0.09 -3.87 -17.29
C GLY A 27 -0.25 -5.31 -16.97
N THR A 28 0.60 -6.00 -16.18
CA THR A 28 0.41 -7.41 -15.81
C THR A 28 -0.09 -7.61 -14.39
N ARG A 29 -0.24 -6.52 -13.64
CA ARG A 29 -0.73 -6.47 -12.26
C ARG A 29 0.14 -7.21 -11.24
N ASP A 30 1.39 -7.45 -11.54
CA ASP A 30 2.33 -8.06 -10.61
C ASP A 30 3.41 -7.09 -10.12
N HIS A 31 3.61 -5.96 -10.81
CA HIS A 31 4.48 -4.86 -10.38
C HIS A 31 3.61 -3.64 -10.09
N LEU A 32 3.35 -3.39 -8.81
CA LEU A 32 2.42 -2.32 -8.42
C LEU A 32 3.16 -1.18 -7.74
N MET A 33 2.72 0.05 -8.03
CA MET A 33 3.03 1.22 -7.22
C MET A 33 1.78 1.58 -6.43
N VAL A 34 1.90 1.67 -5.11
CA VAL A 34 0.78 1.97 -4.23
C VAL A 34 1.06 3.28 -3.50
N ARG A 35 0.16 4.24 -3.68
CA ARG A 35 0.21 5.50 -2.95
C ARG A 35 -0.84 5.46 -1.85
N VAL A 36 -0.39 5.62 -0.62
CA VAL A 36 -1.26 5.56 0.56
C VAL A 36 -1.17 6.86 1.33
N THR A 37 -2.32 7.48 1.55
CA THR A 37 -2.45 8.69 2.37
C THR A 37 -3.20 8.33 3.63
N SER A 38 -2.61 8.58 4.80
CA SER A 38 -3.24 8.30 6.09
C SER A 38 -2.75 9.26 7.16
N SER A 39 -3.65 9.76 7.97
CA SER A 39 -3.29 10.58 9.14
C SER A 39 -2.51 9.79 10.18
N LEU A 40 -2.63 8.46 10.16
CA LEU A 40 -1.90 7.59 11.08
C LEU A 40 -0.40 7.52 10.80
N PHE A 41 0.04 8.00 9.65
CA PHE A 41 1.46 8.12 9.33
C PHE A 41 2.15 9.30 10.01
N LYS A 42 1.40 10.19 10.63
CA LYS A 42 1.92 11.48 11.10
C LYS A 42 3.06 11.33 12.11
N GLU A 43 3.01 10.30 12.94
CA GLU A 43 4.03 10.06 13.96
C GLU A 43 5.02 8.97 13.55
N LYS A 44 4.96 8.52 12.30
CA LYS A 44 5.83 7.47 11.78
C LYS A 44 6.88 8.06 10.86
N ASN A 45 8.12 7.60 10.99
CA ASN A 45 9.15 7.89 10.02
C ASN A 45 8.90 7.09 8.73
N LEU A 46 9.66 7.39 7.68
CA LEU A 46 9.44 6.78 6.37
C LEU A 46 9.58 5.25 6.42
N LEU A 47 10.55 4.75 7.16
CA LEU A 47 10.77 3.31 7.28
C LEU A 47 9.56 2.60 7.93
N ASP A 48 9.03 3.18 9.00
CA ASP A 48 7.89 2.60 9.71
C ASP A 48 6.62 2.66 8.86
N ARG A 49 6.44 3.72 8.07
CA ARG A 49 5.33 3.82 7.11
C ARG A 49 5.40 2.67 6.10
N HIS A 50 6.56 2.42 5.54
CA HIS A 50 6.76 1.34 4.57
C HIS A 50 6.53 -0.02 5.20
N ARG A 51 7.03 -0.24 6.42
CA ARG A 51 6.80 -1.49 7.14
C ARG A 51 5.32 -1.76 7.39
N THR A 52 4.56 -0.71 7.73
CA THR A 52 3.12 -0.82 7.94
C THR A 52 2.42 -1.31 6.68
N ILE A 53 2.78 -0.76 5.51
CA ILE A 53 2.19 -1.18 4.24
C ILE A 53 2.62 -2.61 3.87
N TYR A 54 3.89 -2.94 4.04
CA TYR A 54 4.36 -4.31 3.78
C TYR A 54 3.65 -5.34 4.66
N GLN A 55 3.41 -5.01 5.93
CA GLN A 55 2.67 -5.88 6.84
C GLN A 55 1.22 -6.02 6.41
N ALA A 56 0.59 -4.92 5.99
CA ALA A 56 -0.79 -4.95 5.51
C ALA A 56 -0.95 -5.84 4.28
N LEU A 57 0.05 -5.85 3.40
CA LEU A 57 0.03 -6.60 2.14
C LEU A 57 0.83 -7.92 2.22
N ALA A 58 1.11 -8.40 3.43
CA ALA A 58 1.96 -9.58 3.62
C ALA A 58 1.41 -10.82 2.93
N VAL A 59 0.09 -11.05 2.97
CA VAL A 59 -0.52 -12.23 2.37
C VAL A 59 -0.37 -12.24 0.85
N PRO A 60 -0.80 -11.19 0.11
CA PRO A 60 -0.64 -11.20 -1.34
C PRO A 60 0.83 -11.13 -1.80
N LEU A 61 1.74 -10.58 -1.00
CA LEU A 61 3.16 -10.64 -1.30
C LEU A 61 3.71 -12.04 -1.15
N ARG A 62 3.27 -12.74 -0.11
CA ARG A 62 3.74 -14.11 0.18
C ARG A 62 3.23 -15.12 -0.82
N ASP A 63 1.98 -14.99 -1.26
CA ASP A 63 1.36 -15.95 -2.16
C ASP A 63 1.60 -15.64 -3.65
N GLY A 64 2.34 -14.59 -3.94
CA GLY A 64 2.75 -14.24 -5.31
C GLY A 64 1.76 -13.44 -6.12
N ARG A 65 0.65 -12.98 -5.52
CA ARG A 65 -0.29 -12.08 -6.22
C ARG A 65 0.32 -10.71 -6.48
N ILE A 66 1.31 -10.31 -5.66
CA ILE A 66 2.12 -9.12 -5.89
C ILE A 66 3.58 -9.59 -5.94
N HIS A 67 4.27 -9.37 -7.07
CA HIS A 67 5.67 -9.74 -7.22
C HIS A 67 6.61 -8.61 -6.80
N ALA A 68 6.28 -7.38 -7.15
CA ALA A 68 7.08 -6.21 -6.80
C ALA A 68 6.16 -5.09 -6.36
N LEU A 69 6.59 -4.34 -5.36
CA LEU A 69 5.79 -3.31 -4.73
C LEU A 69 6.64 -2.07 -4.49
N GLU A 70 6.19 -0.93 -5.04
CA GLU A 70 6.72 0.38 -4.70
C GLU A 70 5.68 1.12 -3.88
N ILE A 71 6.11 1.81 -2.84
CA ILE A 71 5.23 2.47 -1.88
C ILE A 71 5.53 3.95 -1.81
N THR A 72 4.47 4.77 -1.88
CA THR A 72 4.51 6.17 -1.47
C THR A 72 3.54 6.31 -0.30
N ALA A 73 4.05 6.68 0.87
CA ALA A 73 3.27 6.78 2.10
C ALA A 73 3.36 8.20 2.65
N ILE A 74 2.22 8.90 2.65
CA ILE A 74 2.17 10.32 3.00
C ILE A 74 1.02 10.58 3.97
N THR A 75 1.14 11.68 4.73
CA THR A 75 0.02 12.21 5.51
C THR A 75 -0.82 13.16 4.65
N PRO A 76 -2.08 13.45 5.04
CA PRO A 76 -2.92 14.37 4.25
C PRO A 76 -2.33 15.76 4.08
N ASP A 77 -1.55 16.23 5.05
CA ASP A 77 -0.92 17.55 4.99
C ASP A 77 0.39 17.56 4.21
N GLU A 78 0.91 16.41 3.80
CA GLU A 78 2.12 16.30 2.95
C GLU A 78 1.80 16.27 1.45
N THR A 79 0.53 16.24 1.10
CA THR A 79 0.14 16.13 -0.33
C THR A 79 0.31 17.43 -1.09
#